data_751fd276f4e04ac4e366fcea32033b0f
#
_entry.id   751fd276f4e04ac4e366fcea32033b0f
#
_cell.length_a   1.000
_cell.length_b   1.000
_cell.length_c   1.000
_cell.angle_alpha   90.00
_cell.angle_beta   90.00
_cell.angle_gamma   90.00
#
_symmetry.space_group_name_H-M   'P 1'
#
loop_
_entity.id
_entity.type
_entity.pdbx_description
1 polymer ?
#
loop_
_entity_poly.entity_id
_entity_poly.type
_entity_poly.pdbx_seq_one_letter_code
_entity_poly.pdbx_strand_id
1 'polypeptide(L)'
;TATGELLIDFTRNGLSEQNNRIYEANPGGAPCNVLAMLGKLGYKTAFIGKVGDDEFGKLLKNTISEQKIDSTGLVMDPDAKTTFAFVDNDETGDRSFSFYRKPGADMMFREDEVNYELIDNCRIFHFGSLSMTDEPVRSATYAMVDYAKKKNKIISFDPNLRPPLWESEDLAAKQIWYGIEQCDILKIANNEIEWLTGTNDYDKGIEIIRERTHAKLINVTLGPNGSIAYYGDHKVFMEPYLNKDTIE
;
A
#
# COMPACT_ATOMS: atom_id res chain seq x y z
N THR A 1 -4.20 6.09 10.91
CA THR A 1 -3.90 4.66 11.02
C THR A 1 -3.95 4.03 9.65
N ALA A 2 -3.03 3.10 9.36
CA ALA A 2 -3.07 2.31 8.14
C ALA A 2 -2.93 0.81 8.43
N THR A 3 -3.48 -0.01 7.52
CA THR A 3 -3.31 -1.46 7.50
C THR A 3 -2.82 -1.94 6.14
N GLY A 4 -2.09 -3.03 6.14
CA GLY A 4 -1.61 -3.70 4.93
C GLY A 4 -0.27 -4.38 5.13
N GLU A 5 0.49 -4.48 4.04
CA GLU A 5 1.79 -5.11 4.05
C GLU A 5 2.88 -4.21 4.65
N LEU A 6 3.80 -4.84 5.35
CA LEU A 6 5.10 -4.32 5.76
C LEU A 6 6.12 -5.40 5.43
N LEU A 7 7.11 -5.10 4.60
CA LEU A 7 7.98 -6.08 3.97
C LEU A 7 9.39 -5.54 3.74
N ILE A 8 10.29 -6.39 3.26
CA ILE A 8 11.63 -5.99 2.83
C ILE A 8 11.69 -6.00 1.31
N ASP A 9 12.10 -4.88 0.72
CA ASP A 9 12.49 -4.78 -0.68
C ASP A 9 14.02 -4.94 -0.79
N PHE A 10 14.47 -6.05 -1.38
CA PHE A 10 15.86 -6.27 -1.71
C PHE A 10 16.19 -5.61 -3.05
N THR A 11 16.81 -4.44 -3.00
CA THR A 11 17.23 -3.69 -4.19
C THR A 11 18.66 -4.02 -4.55
N ARG A 12 18.92 -4.31 -5.82
CA ARG A 12 20.29 -4.61 -6.28
C ARG A 12 21.19 -3.40 -6.12
N ASN A 13 22.34 -3.59 -5.43
CA ASN A 13 23.35 -2.57 -5.18
C ASN A 13 24.74 -3.04 -5.63
N GLY A 14 24.90 -3.29 -6.94
CA GLY A 14 26.19 -3.62 -7.53
C GLY A 14 26.69 -5.04 -7.32
N LEU A 15 28.00 -5.20 -7.31
CA LEU A 15 28.73 -6.47 -7.16
C LEU A 15 29.77 -6.36 -6.04
N SER A 16 29.98 -7.47 -5.33
CA SER A 16 31.06 -7.59 -4.35
C SER A 16 32.42 -7.73 -5.05
N GLU A 17 33.52 -7.69 -4.28
CA GLU A 17 34.87 -7.97 -4.77
C GLU A 17 35.03 -9.37 -5.39
N GLN A 18 34.19 -10.33 -4.96
CA GLN A 18 34.10 -11.69 -5.53
C GLN A 18 33.16 -11.80 -6.73
N ASN A 19 32.67 -10.66 -7.26
CA ASN A 19 31.72 -10.60 -8.39
C ASN A 19 30.34 -11.22 -8.08
N ASN A 20 29.95 -11.26 -6.80
CA ASN A 20 28.61 -11.68 -6.39
C ASN A 20 27.67 -10.47 -6.34
N ARG A 21 26.38 -10.68 -6.65
CA ARG A 21 25.35 -9.63 -6.52
C ARG A 21 25.21 -9.19 -5.07
N ILE A 22 25.16 -7.88 -4.83
CA ILE A 22 24.87 -7.28 -3.54
C ILE A 22 23.42 -6.76 -3.59
N TYR A 23 22.68 -6.97 -2.50
CA TYR A 23 21.35 -6.43 -2.32
C TYR A 23 21.25 -5.65 -1.02
N GLU A 24 20.61 -4.49 -1.06
CA GLU A 24 20.23 -3.74 0.13
C GLU A 24 18.85 -4.17 0.59
N ALA A 25 18.70 -4.40 1.89
CA ALA A 25 17.43 -4.71 2.51
C ALA A 25 16.69 -3.41 2.91
N ASN A 26 15.79 -2.96 2.08
CA ASN A 26 15.05 -1.72 2.29
C ASN A 26 13.69 -2.01 2.91
N PRO A 27 13.34 -1.39 4.06
CA PRO A 27 11.98 -1.44 4.60
C PRO A 27 10.98 -0.85 3.60
N GLY A 28 9.95 -1.62 3.27
CA GLY A 28 8.93 -1.30 2.28
C GLY A 28 7.52 -1.62 2.77
N GLY A 29 6.56 -1.40 1.89
CA GLY A 29 5.13 -1.55 2.15
C GLY A 29 4.39 -0.24 1.93
N ALA A 30 3.46 -0.22 0.97
CA ALA A 30 2.79 1.01 0.56
C ALA A 30 2.09 1.74 1.72
N PRO A 31 1.34 1.06 2.62
CA PRO A 31 0.70 1.74 3.74
C PRO A 31 1.70 2.39 4.70
N CYS A 32 2.83 1.73 4.97
CA CYS A 32 3.86 2.29 5.85
C CYS A 32 4.59 3.48 5.22
N ASN A 33 4.79 3.50 3.92
CA ASN A 33 5.36 4.65 3.21
C ASN A 33 4.49 5.90 3.36
N VAL A 34 3.15 5.74 3.28
CA VAL A 34 2.20 6.84 3.56
C VAL A 34 2.34 7.32 5.01
N LEU A 35 2.40 6.39 5.96
CA LEU A 35 2.53 6.74 7.39
C LEU A 35 3.85 7.45 7.69
N ALA A 36 4.97 6.98 7.11
CA ALA A 36 6.29 7.59 7.29
C ALA A 36 6.32 9.02 6.75
N MET A 37 5.73 9.27 5.57
CA MET A 37 5.63 10.61 5.01
C MET A 37 4.77 11.52 5.90
N LEU A 38 3.62 11.05 6.35
CA LEU A 38 2.75 11.81 7.26
C LEU A 38 3.46 12.10 8.60
N GLY A 39 4.24 11.14 9.12
CA GLY A 39 5.07 11.34 10.31
C GLY A 39 6.12 12.45 10.12
N LYS A 40 6.80 12.48 8.96
CA LYS A 40 7.73 13.57 8.59
C LYS A 40 7.05 14.94 8.49
N LEU A 41 5.77 14.95 8.12
CA LEU A 41 4.94 16.17 8.10
C LEU A 41 4.37 16.55 9.48
N GLY A 42 4.72 15.82 10.54
CA GLY A 42 4.33 16.12 11.91
C GLY A 42 3.00 15.52 12.38
N TYR A 43 2.39 14.62 11.60
CA TYR A 43 1.17 13.94 11.99
C TYR A 43 1.46 12.68 12.82
N LYS A 44 0.54 12.36 13.74
CA LYS A 44 0.58 11.08 14.47
C LYS A 44 0.09 9.96 13.56
N THR A 45 0.85 8.88 13.51
CA THR A 45 0.59 7.73 12.64
C THR A 45 0.66 6.43 13.41
N ALA A 46 -0.12 5.43 12.99
CA ALA A 46 -0.15 4.10 13.58
C ALA A 46 -0.32 3.04 12.48
N PHE A 47 0.31 1.89 12.66
CA PHE A 47 0.25 0.77 11.74
C PHE A 47 -0.40 -0.46 12.37
N ILE A 48 -1.27 -1.13 11.60
CA ILE A 48 -1.89 -2.41 11.95
C ILE A 48 -1.50 -3.43 10.88
N GLY A 49 -0.90 -4.54 11.29
CA GLY A 49 -0.48 -5.59 10.36
C GLY A 49 0.37 -6.65 11.03
N LYS A 50 1.02 -7.50 10.23
CA LYS A 50 1.80 -8.62 10.74
C LYS A 50 3.09 -8.80 9.95
N VAL A 51 4.17 -9.14 10.67
CA VAL A 51 5.47 -9.59 10.14
C VAL A 51 5.92 -10.86 10.86
N GLY A 52 6.89 -11.56 10.33
CA GLY A 52 7.46 -12.72 11.02
C GLY A 52 8.25 -12.35 12.28
N ASP A 53 8.27 -13.24 13.28
CA ASP A 53 9.24 -13.13 14.38
C ASP A 53 10.62 -13.65 13.92
N ASP A 54 11.20 -12.90 13.00
CA ASP A 54 12.52 -13.15 12.43
C ASP A 54 13.32 -11.84 12.37
N GLU A 55 14.57 -11.91 11.86
CA GLU A 55 15.47 -10.75 11.84
C GLU A 55 14.90 -9.61 10.98
N PHE A 56 14.19 -9.93 9.89
CA PHE A 56 13.57 -8.90 9.05
C PHE A 56 12.34 -8.27 9.72
N GLY A 57 11.52 -9.07 10.40
CA GLY A 57 10.38 -8.54 11.16
C GLY A 57 10.84 -7.62 12.30
N LYS A 58 11.93 -7.96 13.00
CA LYS A 58 12.55 -7.10 14.02
C LYS A 58 13.11 -5.81 13.42
N LEU A 59 13.79 -5.91 12.26
CA LEU A 59 14.27 -4.74 11.52
C LEU A 59 13.11 -3.81 11.16
N LEU A 60 12.04 -4.34 10.60
CA LEU A 60 10.85 -3.57 10.20
C LEU A 60 10.18 -2.90 11.41
N LYS A 61 10.00 -3.64 12.51
CA LYS A 61 9.44 -3.09 13.75
C LYS A 61 10.27 -1.92 14.29
N ASN A 62 11.58 -2.06 14.29
CA ASN A 62 12.49 -1.00 14.73
C ASN A 62 12.38 0.22 13.80
N THR A 63 12.42 -0.01 12.48
CA THR A 63 12.32 1.07 11.48
C THR A 63 11.05 1.89 11.63
N ILE A 64 9.87 1.27 11.74
CA ILE A 64 8.63 2.03 11.89
C ILE A 64 8.59 2.77 13.24
N SER A 65 9.19 2.20 14.30
CA SER A 65 9.30 2.87 15.59
C SER A 65 10.22 4.10 15.54
N GLU A 66 11.35 4.00 14.84
CA GLU A 66 12.27 5.13 14.58
C GLU A 66 11.61 6.25 13.77
N GLN A 67 10.71 5.90 12.85
CA GLN A 67 9.87 6.85 12.10
C GLN A 67 8.71 7.40 12.94
N LYS A 68 8.63 7.05 14.23
CA LYS A 68 7.58 7.47 15.18
C LYS A 68 6.18 7.01 14.78
N ILE A 69 6.07 5.92 14.04
CA ILE A 69 4.82 5.25 13.75
C ILE A 69 4.48 4.37 14.96
N ASP A 70 3.29 4.51 15.52
CA ASP A 70 2.81 3.63 16.59
C ASP A 70 2.70 2.19 16.05
N SER A 71 3.52 1.31 16.59
CA SER A 71 3.62 -0.09 16.20
C SER A 71 2.89 -1.05 17.16
N THR A 72 2.02 -0.55 18.03
CA THR A 72 1.25 -1.39 18.98
C THR A 72 0.23 -2.30 18.30
N GLY A 73 -0.07 -2.05 17.03
CA GLY A 73 -0.88 -2.91 16.15
C GLY A 73 -0.07 -3.87 15.28
N LEU A 74 1.27 -3.90 15.41
CA LEU A 74 2.13 -4.82 14.65
C LEU A 74 2.27 -6.14 15.40
N VAL A 75 1.77 -7.22 14.80
CA VAL A 75 1.89 -8.59 15.31
C VAL A 75 3.16 -9.23 14.78
N MET A 76 3.89 -9.94 15.66
CA MET A 76 5.06 -10.76 15.29
C MET A 76 4.60 -12.22 15.21
N ASP A 77 4.64 -12.82 14.02
CA ASP A 77 4.20 -14.21 13.80
C ASP A 77 5.35 -15.19 14.06
N PRO A 78 5.20 -16.17 14.97
CA PRO A 78 6.27 -17.13 15.26
C PRO A 78 6.49 -18.15 14.14
N ASP A 79 5.48 -18.41 13.32
CA ASP A 79 5.47 -19.50 12.34
C ASP A 79 5.69 -19.01 10.90
N ALA A 80 4.98 -17.97 10.49
CA ALA A 80 5.11 -17.38 9.16
C ALA A 80 6.30 -16.40 9.10
N LYS A 81 6.95 -16.36 7.94
CA LYS A 81 8.13 -15.51 7.73
C LYS A 81 7.75 -14.13 7.20
N THR A 82 8.59 -13.15 7.50
CA THR A 82 8.45 -11.81 6.93
C THR A 82 8.48 -11.87 5.41
N THR A 83 7.52 -11.23 4.78
CA THR A 83 7.46 -11.09 3.32
C THR A 83 8.64 -10.25 2.83
N PHE A 84 9.19 -10.65 1.69
CA PHE A 84 10.17 -9.83 0.97
C PHE A 84 10.00 -9.94 -0.54
N ALA A 85 10.53 -8.94 -1.26
CA ALA A 85 10.61 -8.92 -2.70
C ALA A 85 12.05 -8.62 -3.14
N PHE A 86 12.49 -9.22 -4.25
CA PHE A 86 13.65 -8.73 -4.98
C PHE A 86 13.19 -7.73 -6.02
N VAL A 87 13.85 -6.58 -6.05
CA VAL A 87 13.63 -5.52 -7.03
C VAL A 87 14.87 -5.46 -7.91
N ASP A 88 14.74 -5.95 -9.14
CA ASP A 88 15.78 -5.84 -10.15
C ASP A 88 15.34 -4.77 -11.18
N ASN A 89 16.25 -3.86 -11.50
CA ASN A 89 16.09 -2.94 -12.61
C ASN A 89 16.71 -3.59 -13.84
N ASP A 90 16.01 -3.63 -14.95
CA ASP A 90 16.58 -4.05 -16.23
C ASP A 90 17.46 -2.94 -16.84
N GLU A 91 18.08 -3.24 -17.99
CA GLU A 91 18.95 -2.29 -18.70
C GLU A 91 18.19 -1.05 -19.22
N THR A 92 16.86 -1.10 -19.28
CA THR A 92 15.98 0.00 -19.70
C THR A 92 15.49 0.85 -18.51
N GLY A 93 15.77 0.41 -17.26
CA GLY A 93 15.30 1.05 -16.03
C GLY A 93 13.91 0.57 -15.58
N ASP A 94 13.31 -0.40 -16.29
CA ASP A 94 12.06 -1.02 -15.86
C ASP A 94 12.30 -1.92 -14.65
N ARG A 95 11.42 -1.79 -13.65
CA ARG A 95 11.49 -2.54 -12.39
C ARG A 95 10.75 -3.86 -12.51
N SER A 96 11.45 -4.95 -12.25
CA SER A 96 10.84 -6.26 -12.06
C SER A 96 10.81 -6.63 -10.58
N PHE A 97 9.68 -7.22 -10.14
CA PHE A 97 9.49 -7.64 -8.76
C PHE A 97 9.34 -9.15 -8.68
N SER A 98 10.15 -9.79 -7.84
CA SER A 98 10.00 -11.20 -7.48
C SER A 98 9.61 -11.31 -6.02
N PHE A 99 8.33 -11.61 -5.74
CA PHE A 99 7.80 -11.68 -4.39
C PHE A 99 7.96 -13.05 -3.75
N TYR A 100 8.38 -13.05 -2.51
CA TYR A 100 8.45 -14.22 -1.61
C TYR A 100 7.42 -14.05 -0.49
N ARG A 101 6.15 -14.38 -0.82
CA ARG A 101 4.96 -14.07 -0.03
C ARG A 101 3.95 -15.24 0.01
N LYS A 102 4.37 -16.51 -0.14
CA LYS A 102 3.42 -17.65 -0.14
C LYS A 102 3.81 -18.73 0.86
N PRO A 103 3.28 -18.69 2.12
CA PRO A 103 2.63 -17.55 2.77
C PRO A 103 3.66 -16.60 3.40
N GLY A 104 3.43 -15.30 3.26
CA GLY A 104 4.09 -14.29 4.08
C GLY A 104 3.30 -14.04 5.37
N ALA A 105 3.98 -13.56 6.41
CA ALA A 105 3.32 -13.29 7.69
C ALA A 105 2.17 -12.27 7.57
N ASP A 106 2.31 -11.28 6.69
CA ASP A 106 1.27 -10.28 6.42
C ASP A 106 -0.03 -10.90 5.89
N MET A 107 0.03 -12.02 5.14
CA MET A 107 -1.14 -12.75 4.67
C MET A 107 -1.87 -13.49 5.80
N MET A 108 -1.14 -13.85 6.88
CA MET A 108 -1.66 -14.63 8.00
C MET A 108 -2.28 -13.77 9.10
N PHE A 109 -2.46 -12.45 8.84
CA PHE A 109 -3.08 -11.54 9.80
C PHE A 109 -4.58 -11.80 9.91
N ARG A 110 -5.09 -11.98 11.15
CA ARG A 110 -6.48 -12.36 11.43
C ARG A 110 -7.23 -11.24 12.14
N GLU A 111 -8.55 -11.29 12.06
CA GLU A 111 -9.44 -10.31 12.69
C GLU A 111 -9.28 -10.26 14.22
N ASP A 112 -9.04 -11.42 14.88
CA ASP A 112 -8.85 -11.50 16.32
C ASP A 112 -7.52 -10.90 16.81
N GLU A 113 -6.62 -10.54 15.90
CA GLU A 113 -5.35 -9.88 16.17
C GLU A 113 -5.41 -8.36 15.99
N VAL A 114 -6.54 -7.82 15.53
CA VAL A 114 -6.70 -6.39 15.24
C VAL A 114 -6.72 -5.56 16.51
N ASN A 115 -5.83 -4.59 16.62
CA ASN A 115 -5.90 -3.56 17.64
C ASN A 115 -6.89 -2.45 17.23
N TYR A 116 -8.17 -2.63 17.55
CA TYR A 116 -9.25 -1.70 17.21
C TYR A 116 -9.11 -0.34 17.89
N GLU A 117 -8.38 -0.23 19.00
CA GLU A 117 -8.15 1.05 19.68
C GLU A 117 -7.42 2.04 18.77
N LEU A 118 -6.51 1.57 17.91
CA LEU A 118 -5.82 2.40 16.92
C LEU A 118 -6.78 2.96 15.86
N ILE A 119 -7.86 2.25 15.55
CA ILE A 119 -8.91 2.73 14.66
C ILE A 119 -9.81 3.73 15.41
N ASP A 120 -10.17 3.45 16.67
CA ASP A 120 -10.97 4.38 17.50
C ASP A 120 -10.27 5.73 17.64
N ASN A 121 -8.95 5.75 17.75
CA ASN A 121 -8.14 6.95 17.97
C ASN A 121 -7.71 7.66 16.66
N CYS A 122 -7.97 7.09 15.49
CA CYS A 122 -7.60 7.72 14.22
C CYS A 122 -8.69 8.63 13.67
N ARG A 123 -8.30 9.57 12.83
CA ARG A 123 -9.21 10.37 12.01
C ARG A 123 -9.41 9.77 10.63
N ILE A 124 -8.33 9.22 10.05
CA ILE A 124 -8.30 8.61 8.72
C ILE A 124 -7.81 7.17 8.88
N PHE A 125 -8.54 6.22 8.31
CA PHE A 125 -8.14 4.83 8.15
C PHE A 125 -7.75 4.57 6.70
N HIS A 126 -6.50 4.15 6.47
CA HIS A 126 -5.95 3.92 5.14
C HIS A 126 -5.65 2.44 4.92
N PHE A 127 -5.92 1.94 3.71
CA PHE A 127 -5.60 0.59 3.31
C PHE A 127 -5.29 0.50 1.81
N GLY A 128 -4.64 -0.59 1.41
CA GLY A 128 -4.35 -0.93 0.01
C GLY A 128 -4.98 -2.25 -0.40
N SER A 129 -4.77 -2.66 -1.65
CA SER A 129 -5.36 -3.90 -2.16
C SER A 129 -4.58 -5.16 -1.76
N LEU A 130 -3.31 -5.05 -1.39
CA LEU A 130 -2.47 -6.22 -1.10
C LEU A 130 -2.92 -7.01 0.13
N SER A 131 -3.57 -6.36 1.10
CA SER A 131 -4.20 -7.05 2.24
C SER A 131 -5.55 -7.72 1.89
N MET A 132 -5.95 -7.71 0.61
CA MET A 132 -7.16 -8.36 0.12
C MET A 132 -6.87 -9.50 -0.88
N THR A 133 -5.60 -9.87 -1.06
CA THR A 133 -5.22 -10.96 -2.00
C THR A 133 -5.71 -12.33 -1.56
N ASP A 134 -5.60 -12.63 -0.28
CA ASP A 134 -5.83 -13.98 0.27
C ASP A 134 -6.54 -13.94 1.63
N GLU A 135 -7.00 -15.11 2.10
CA GLU A 135 -7.46 -15.30 3.48
C GLU A 135 -6.28 -15.74 4.37
N PRO A 136 -6.29 -15.40 5.66
CA PRO A 136 -7.33 -14.69 6.43
C PRO A 136 -7.26 -13.15 6.38
N VAL A 137 -6.19 -12.58 5.83
CA VAL A 137 -5.95 -11.11 5.87
C VAL A 137 -7.06 -10.31 5.16
N ARG A 138 -7.70 -10.86 4.13
CA ARG A 138 -8.83 -10.24 3.45
C ARG A 138 -10.00 -10.02 4.40
N SER A 139 -10.41 -11.07 5.12
CA SER A 139 -11.47 -10.98 6.13
C SER A 139 -11.13 -9.98 7.22
N ALA A 140 -9.90 -9.96 7.72
CA ALA A 140 -9.43 -8.98 8.69
C ALA A 140 -9.49 -7.55 8.15
N THR A 141 -9.11 -7.35 6.88
CA THR A 141 -9.19 -6.03 6.23
C THR A 141 -10.63 -5.55 6.12
N TYR A 142 -11.56 -6.40 5.71
CA TYR A 142 -12.98 -6.08 5.66
C TYR A 142 -13.54 -5.70 7.03
N ALA A 143 -13.23 -6.48 8.06
CA ALA A 143 -13.66 -6.18 9.43
C ALA A 143 -13.15 -4.81 9.92
N MET A 144 -11.88 -4.48 9.62
CA MET A 144 -11.31 -3.17 9.95
C MET A 144 -11.98 -2.01 9.19
N VAL A 145 -12.24 -2.16 7.89
CA VAL A 145 -12.94 -1.16 7.06
C VAL A 145 -14.35 -0.93 7.59
N ASP A 146 -15.10 -2.01 7.83
CA ASP A 146 -16.46 -1.94 8.36
C ASP A 146 -16.50 -1.28 9.75
N TYR A 147 -15.53 -1.62 10.62
CA TYR A 147 -15.41 -1.01 11.94
C TYR A 147 -15.11 0.50 11.83
N ALA A 148 -14.15 0.87 10.99
CA ALA A 148 -13.79 2.27 10.78
C ALA A 148 -14.98 3.10 10.25
N LYS A 149 -15.78 2.54 9.33
CA LYS A 149 -17.03 3.16 8.84
C LYS A 149 -18.05 3.33 9.95
N LYS A 150 -18.30 2.28 10.77
CA LYS A 150 -19.19 2.36 11.93
C LYS A 150 -18.78 3.44 12.94
N LYS A 151 -17.48 3.72 13.02
CA LYS A 151 -16.90 4.79 13.87
C LYS A 151 -16.78 6.14 13.15
N ASN A 152 -17.39 6.29 11.96
CA ASN A 152 -17.38 7.51 11.15
C ASN A 152 -15.96 8.02 10.85
N LYS A 153 -15.01 7.10 10.61
CA LYS A 153 -13.66 7.47 10.18
C LYS A 153 -13.67 7.77 8.68
N ILE A 154 -12.79 8.67 8.26
CA ILE A 154 -12.53 8.90 6.83
C ILE A 154 -11.76 7.70 6.29
N ILE A 155 -12.26 7.07 5.25
CA ILE A 155 -11.62 5.92 4.61
C ILE A 155 -10.78 6.39 3.43
N SER A 156 -9.49 6.03 3.43
CA SER A 156 -8.56 6.30 2.33
C SER A 156 -8.09 4.99 1.71
N PHE A 157 -8.13 4.90 0.39
CA PHE A 157 -7.76 3.71 -0.35
C PHE A 157 -6.76 4.02 -1.47
N ASP A 158 -5.74 3.17 -1.62
CA ASP A 158 -4.82 3.12 -2.75
C ASP A 158 -4.78 1.68 -3.27
N PRO A 159 -5.29 1.38 -4.49
CA PRO A 159 -5.22 0.04 -5.05
C PRO A 159 -3.82 -0.54 -5.02
N ASN A 160 -2.84 0.21 -5.47
CA ASN A 160 -1.44 -0.21 -5.56
C ASN A 160 -1.31 -1.63 -6.13
N LEU A 161 -1.96 -1.84 -7.28
CA LEU A 161 -2.10 -3.15 -7.94
C LEU A 161 -0.73 -3.78 -8.24
N ARG A 162 -0.58 -5.03 -7.83
CA ARG A 162 0.56 -5.89 -8.15
C ARG A 162 0.04 -7.19 -8.77
N PRO A 163 -0.15 -7.24 -10.11
CA PRO A 163 -0.77 -8.40 -10.78
C PRO A 163 -0.20 -9.76 -10.37
N PRO A 164 1.14 -9.94 -10.21
CA PRO A 164 1.71 -11.25 -9.85
C PRO A 164 1.29 -11.80 -8.48
N LEU A 165 0.71 -10.96 -7.61
CA LEU A 165 0.27 -11.36 -6.26
C LEU A 165 -1.18 -11.86 -6.21
N TRP A 166 -1.91 -11.75 -7.30
CA TRP A 166 -3.30 -12.16 -7.37
C TRP A 166 -3.48 -13.54 -8.00
N GLU A 167 -4.46 -14.29 -7.50
CA GLU A 167 -4.86 -15.57 -8.09
C GLU A 167 -5.41 -15.40 -9.51
N SER A 168 -6.15 -14.31 -9.74
CA SER A 168 -6.69 -13.93 -11.05
C SER A 168 -6.93 -12.43 -11.15
N GLU A 169 -6.98 -11.92 -12.39
CA GLU A 169 -7.34 -10.53 -12.67
C GLU A 169 -8.76 -10.21 -12.22
N ASP A 170 -9.70 -11.15 -12.38
CA ASP A 170 -11.09 -10.98 -11.93
C ASP A 170 -11.18 -10.80 -10.40
N LEU A 171 -10.39 -11.56 -9.64
CA LEU A 171 -10.32 -11.40 -8.19
C LEU A 171 -9.71 -10.04 -7.84
N ALA A 172 -8.61 -9.64 -8.50
CA ALA A 172 -8.00 -8.35 -8.30
C ALA A 172 -8.99 -7.21 -8.57
N ALA A 173 -9.68 -7.25 -9.72
CA ALA A 173 -10.70 -6.26 -10.08
C ALA A 173 -11.83 -6.20 -9.04
N LYS A 174 -12.36 -7.34 -8.63
CA LYS A 174 -13.40 -7.42 -7.60
C LYS A 174 -12.97 -6.75 -6.29
N GLN A 175 -11.75 -7.00 -5.83
CA GLN A 175 -11.24 -6.46 -4.58
C GLN A 175 -10.92 -4.97 -4.68
N ILE A 176 -10.38 -4.53 -5.79
CA ILE A 176 -10.12 -3.11 -6.05
C ILE A 176 -11.43 -2.32 -6.11
N TRP A 177 -12.44 -2.84 -6.81
CA TRP A 177 -13.76 -2.22 -6.81
C TRP A 177 -14.38 -2.14 -5.41
N TYR A 178 -14.24 -3.21 -4.60
CA TYR A 178 -14.66 -3.14 -3.19
C TYR A 178 -13.99 -1.97 -2.48
N GLY A 179 -12.66 -1.83 -2.57
CA GLY A 179 -11.94 -0.73 -1.92
C GLY A 179 -12.41 0.65 -2.39
N ILE A 180 -12.64 0.82 -3.69
CA ILE A 180 -13.15 2.05 -4.30
C ILE A 180 -14.55 2.40 -3.78
N GLU A 181 -15.44 1.40 -3.64
CA GLU A 181 -16.81 1.57 -3.13
C GLU A 181 -16.85 1.92 -1.63
N GLN A 182 -15.80 1.59 -0.88
CA GLN A 182 -15.75 1.86 0.56
C GLN A 182 -15.10 3.22 0.91
N CYS A 183 -14.34 3.83 0.01
CA CYS A 183 -13.47 4.96 0.38
C CYS A 183 -14.12 6.34 0.21
N ASP A 184 -13.65 7.31 1.02
CA ASP A 184 -13.91 8.74 0.92
C ASP A 184 -12.81 9.47 0.13
N ILE A 185 -11.58 8.91 0.19
CA ILE A 185 -10.39 9.39 -0.51
C ILE A 185 -9.81 8.24 -1.31
N LEU A 186 -9.72 8.41 -2.63
CA LEU A 186 -9.09 7.47 -3.54
C LEU A 186 -7.78 8.07 -4.07
N LYS A 187 -6.67 7.35 -3.98
CA LYS A 187 -5.51 7.57 -4.83
C LYS A 187 -5.44 6.41 -5.81
N ILE A 188 -5.23 6.69 -7.09
CA ILE A 188 -5.14 5.67 -8.12
C ILE A 188 -4.11 6.10 -9.18
N ALA A 189 -3.33 5.16 -9.72
CA ALA A 189 -2.39 5.44 -10.78
C ALA A 189 -3.08 5.41 -12.16
N ASN A 190 -2.51 6.11 -13.14
CA ASN A 190 -3.05 6.18 -14.48
C ASN A 190 -3.21 4.80 -15.15
N ASN A 191 -2.22 3.93 -15.01
CA ASN A 191 -2.28 2.56 -15.53
C ASN A 191 -3.33 1.68 -14.82
N GLU A 192 -3.60 1.94 -13.54
CA GLU A 192 -4.66 1.27 -12.79
C GLU A 192 -6.05 1.71 -13.27
N ILE A 193 -6.23 2.99 -13.63
CA ILE A 193 -7.47 3.47 -14.25
C ILE A 193 -7.70 2.74 -15.58
N GLU A 194 -6.70 2.72 -16.46
CA GLU A 194 -6.81 2.04 -17.75
C GLU A 194 -7.13 0.56 -17.58
N TRP A 195 -6.42 -0.13 -16.69
CA TRP A 195 -6.64 -1.54 -16.39
C TRP A 195 -8.06 -1.81 -15.85
N LEU A 196 -8.57 -0.94 -14.98
CA LEU A 196 -9.85 -1.13 -14.30
C LEU A 196 -11.06 -0.74 -15.16
N THR A 197 -10.91 0.29 -16.01
CA THR A 197 -12.02 0.91 -16.76
C THR A 197 -11.96 0.65 -18.26
N GLY A 198 -10.83 0.17 -18.77
CA GLY A 198 -10.58 -0.06 -20.20
C GLY A 198 -10.37 1.23 -21.00
N THR A 199 -10.17 2.38 -20.34
CA THR A 199 -9.90 3.65 -21.02
C THR A 199 -8.67 4.36 -20.47
N ASN A 200 -7.84 4.92 -21.36
CA ASN A 200 -6.70 5.77 -21.02
C ASN A 200 -7.08 7.26 -20.95
N ASP A 201 -8.31 7.60 -21.22
CA ASP A 201 -8.88 8.94 -20.98
C ASP A 201 -9.25 9.04 -19.49
N TYR A 202 -8.45 9.80 -18.75
CA TYR A 202 -8.59 9.89 -17.29
C TYR A 202 -9.95 10.48 -16.86
N ASP A 203 -10.49 11.46 -17.61
CA ASP A 203 -11.78 12.06 -17.27
C ASP A 203 -12.91 11.04 -17.42
N LYS A 204 -12.92 10.27 -18.51
CA LYS A 204 -13.88 9.16 -18.67
C LYS A 204 -13.67 8.06 -17.64
N GLY A 205 -12.43 7.69 -17.35
CA GLY A 205 -12.12 6.70 -16.31
C GLY A 205 -12.64 7.14 -14.94
N ILE A 206 -12.49 8.41 -14.59
CA ILE A 206 -13.01 8.96 -13.33
C ILE A 206 -14.54 9.03 -13.32
N GLU A 207 -15.21 9.31 -14.45
CA GLU A 207 -16.68 9.23 -14.56
C GLU A 207 -17.16 7.82 -14.24
N ILE A 208 -16.55 6.78 -14.85
CA ILE A 208 -16.88 5.36 -14.55
C ILE A 208 -16.66 5.02 -13.07
N ILE A 209 -15.55 5.49 -12.48
CA ILE A 209 -15.26 5.27 -11.07
C ILE A 209 -16.31 5.97 -10.19
N ARG A 210 -16.70 7.21 -10.51
CA ARG A 210 -17.68 7.99 -9.77
C ARG A 210 -19.08 7.38 -9.75
N GLU A 211 -19.44 6.59 -10.75
CA GLU A 211 -20.71 5.86 -10.74
C GLU A 211 -20.81 4.81 -9.62
N ARG A 212 -19.66 4.35 -9.10
CA ARG A 212 -19.57 3.28 -8.10
C ARG A 212 -19.01 3.72 -6.76
N THR A 213 -18.51 4.96 -6.62
CA THR A 213 -17.92 5.45 -5.39
C THR A 213 -18.60 6.71 -4.87
N HIS A 214 -18.52 6.92 -3.57
CA HIS A 214 -18.88 8.17 -2.91
C HIS A 214 -17.64 9.01 -2.55
N ALA A 215 -16.46 8.63 -3.04
CA ALA A 215 -15.21 9.32 -2.76
C ALA A 215 -15.29 10.80 -3.14
N LYS A 216 -15.01 11.67 -2.18
CA LYS A 216 -15.04 13.13 -2.37
C LYS A 216 -13.76 13.63 -3.02
N LEU A 217 -12.65 12.96 -2.77
CA LEU A 217 -11.34 13.31 -3.32
C LEU A 217 -10.78 12.10 -4.06
N ILE A 218 -10.45 12.29 -5.34
CA ILE A 218 -9.78 11.29 -6.16
C ILE A 218 -8.48 11.90 -6.67
N ASN A 219 -7.34 11.30 -6.29
CA ASN A 219 -6.02 11.68 -6.76
C ASN A 219 -5.52 10.69 -7.79
N VAL A 220 -5.28 11.15 -9.01
CA VAL A 220 -4.69 10.35 -10.09
C VAL A 220 -3.21 10.68 -10.19
N THR A 221 -2.34 9.68 -10.02
CA THR A 221 -0.90 9.86 -10.22
C THR A 221 -0.51 9.47 -11.64
N LEU A 222 0.35 10.30 -12.27
CA LEU A 222 0.77 10.19 -13.67
C LEU A 222 2.27 9.87 -13.79
N GLY A 223 2.88 9.31 -12.74
CA GLY A 223 4.32 9.08 -12.66
C GLY A 223 5.10 10.38 -12.88
N PRO A 224 6.06 10.40 -13.82
CA PRO A 224 6.89 11.59 -14.09
C PRO A 224 6.10 12.78 -14.67
N ASN A 225 4.84 12.59 -15.03
CA ASN A 225 3.98 13.62 -15.60
C ASN A 225 3.11 14.34 -14.57
N GLY A 226 3.33 14.11 -13.26
CA GLY A 226 2.63 14.81 -12.19
C GLY A 226 1.39 14.10 -11.68
N SER A 227 0.35 14.86 -11.33
CA SER A 227 -0.88 14.31 -10.77
C SER A 227 -2.09 15.19 -11.05
N ILE A 228 -3.28 14.60 -10.95
CA ILE A 228 -4.57 15.28 -11.09
C ILE A 228 -5.40 15.00 -9.84
N ALA A 229 -5.93 16.03 -9.20
CA ALA A 229 -6.89 15.91 -8.12
C ALA A 229 -8.29 16.30 -8.59
N TYR A 230 -9.28 15.45 -8.30
CA TYR A 230 -10.70 15.68 -8.55
C TYR A 230 -11.44 15.81 -7.22
N TYR A 231 -12.10 16.94 -7.00
CA TYR A 231 -12.92 17.20 -5.81
C TYR A 231 -14.22 17.89 -6.21
N GLY A 232 -15.34 17.19 -6.12
CA GLY A 232 -16.60 17.66 -6.70
C GLY A 232 -16.43 17.94 -8.19
N ASP A 233 -16.79 19.17 -8.63
CA ASP A 233 -16.61 19.63 -10.01
C ASP A 233 -15.24 20.24 -10.28
N HIS A 234 -14.38 20.31 -9.27
CA HIS A 234 -13.04 20.85 -9.40
C HIS A 234 -12.05 19.79 -9.89
N LYS A 235 -11.20 20.22 -10.84
CA LYS A 235 -10.07 19.43 -11.33
C LYS A 235 -8.82 20.30 -11.26
N VAL A 236 -7.80 19.81 -10.56
CA VAL A 236 -6.52 20.52 -10.39
C VAL A 236 -5.39 19.62 -10.86
N PHE A 237 -4.61 20.09 -11.80
CA PHE A 237 -3.38 19.44 -12.23
C PHE A 237 -2.20 20.00 -11.43
N MET A 238 -1.31 19.12 -10.99
CA MET A 238 -0.05 19.46 -10.34
C MET A 238 1.09 18.90 -11.17
N GLU A 239 2.01 19.79 -11.56
CA GLU A 239 3.25 19.39 -12.23
C GLU A 239 4.11 18.49 -11.31
N PRO A 240 4.94 17.61 -11.89
CA PRO A 240 5.81 16.76 -11.09
C PRO A 240 6.87 17.60 -10.40
N TYR A 241 7.24 17.23 -9.18
CA TYR A 241 8.44 17.76 -8.55
C TYR A 241 9.65 16.99 -9.10
N LEU A 242 10.36 17.62 -10.02
CA LEU A 242 11.56 17.04 -10.63
C LEU A 242 12.75 17.31 -9.71
N ASN A 243 13.20 16.29 -8.99
CA ASN A 243 14.47 16.30 -8.28
C ASN A 243 15.53 15.63 -9.14
N LYS A 244 16.59 16.37 -9.50
CA LYS A 244 17.70 15.86 -10.32
C LYS A 244 18.61 14.87 -9.57
N ASP A 245 18.52 14.87 -8.26
CA ASP A 245 19.34 14.06 -7.35
C ASP A 245 18.55 12.85 -6.77
N THR A 246 17.42 12.50 -7.34
CA THR A 246 16.68 11.29 -6.92
C THR A 246 17.48 10.07 -7.35
N ILE A 247 18.12 9.41 -6.40
CA ILE A 247 18.62 8.04 -6.57
C ILE A 247 17.39 7.14 -6.49
N GLU A 248 17.03 6.55 -7.60
CA GLU A 248 15.98 5.52 -7.65
C GLU A 248 16.50 4.18 -7.16
#